data_1ac6f27c64e42a01a4465ebeae9291b1
#
_entry.id   1ac6f27c64e42a01a4465ebeae9291b1
#
_cell.length_a   1.000
_cell.length_b   1.000
_cell.length_c   1.000
_cell.angle_alpha   90.00
_cell.angle_beta   90.00
_cell.angle_gamma   90.00
#
_symmetry.space_group_name_H-M   'P 1'
#
loop_
_entity.id
_entity.type
_entity.pdbx_description
1 polymer ?
#
loop_
_entity_poly.entity_id
_entity_poly.type
_entity_poly.pdbx_seq_one_letter_code
_entity_poly.pdbx_strand_id
1 'polypeptide(L)'
;IKAERELQADILKKYASHLPKINEPSPFCFMYSNYLLRMATTAEVEVAVASLAPCFWVYQQVGQKAGAKKIANNPYQAWIDLYSGTEFNHSVDSLIATLNELAENTTLNTQKNMQSAFRRATQCEWKFWQGAYQQESWQI
;
A
#
# COMPACT_ATOMS: atom_id res chain seq x y z
N ILE A 1 -0.08 -10.91 0.86
CA ILE A 1 -0.11 -10.72 2.34
C ILE A 1 0.85 -11.69 3.05
N LYS A 2 0.83 -13.03 2.78
CA LYS A 2 1.78 -13.96 3.40
C LYS A 2 3.22 -13.67 2.93
N ALA A 3 3.44 -13.59 1.63
CA ALA A 3 4.75 -13.29 1.04
C ALA A 3 5.29 -11.92 1.49
N GLU A 4 4.44 -10.92 1.65
CA GLU A 4 4.83 -9.62 2.19
C GLU A 4 5.30 -9.69 3.64
N ARG A 5 4.63 -10.48 4.49
CA ARG A 5 5.06 -10.69 5.89
C ARG A 5 6.41 -11.40 5.96
N GLU A 6 6.63 -12.39 5.11
CA GLU A 6 7.89 -13.11 5.01
C GLU A 6 9.01 -12.18 4.57
N LEU A 7 8.80 -11.38 3.51
CA LEU A 7 9.75 -10.37 3.05
C LEU A 7 10.08 -9.34 4.14
N GLN A 8 9.06 -8.81 4.84
CA GLN A 8 9.27 -7.86 5.92
C GLN A 8 10.07 -8.46 7.07
N ALA A 9 9.78 -9.71 7.46
CA ALA A 9 10.52 -10.41 8.52
C ALA A 9 12.00 -10.59 8.14
N ASP A 10 12.30 -10.95 6.89
CA ASP A 10 13.66 -11.11 6.38
C ASP A 10 14.42 -9.78 6.34
N ILE A 11 13.78 -8.71 5.86
CA ILE A 11 14.36 -7.36 5.85
C ILE A 11 14.66 -6.90 7.28
N LEU A 12 13.69 -7.02 8.19
CA LEU A 12 13.88 -6.65 9.60
C LEU A 12 15.01 -7.44 10.25
N LYS A 13 15.09 -8.74 10.02
CA LYS A 13 16.17 -9.59 10.52
C LYS A 13 17.53 -9.16 9.98
N LYS A 14 17.61 -8.86 8.68
CA LYS A 14 18.87 -8.45 8.02
C LYS A 14 19.41 -7.12 8.55
N TYR A 15 18.53 -6.19 8.89
CA TYR A 15 18.90 -4.84 9.30
C TYR A 15 18.66 -4.54 10.79
N ALA A 16 18.31 -5.54 11.60
CA ALA A 16 17.91 -5.39 13.01
C ALA A 16 18.91 -4.57 13.85
N SER A 17 20.22 -4.73 13.61
CA SER A 17 21.27 -4.00 14.34
C SER A 17 21.36 -2.51 13.99
N HIS A 18 20.74 -2.09 12.87
CA HIS A 18 20.80 -0.72 12.36
C HIS A 18 19.47 0.02 12.50
N LEU A 19 18.42 -0.70 12.90
CA LEU A 19 17.10 -0.11 13.05
C LEU A 19 16.93 0.47 14.46
N PRO A 20 16.38 1.68 14.59
CA PRO A 20 15.99 2.21 15.88
C PRO A 20 14.90 1.33 16.50
N LYS A 21 14.83 1.26 17.82
CA LYS A 21 13.68 0.67 18.50
C LYS A 21 12.46 1.55 18.28
N ILE A 22 11.58 1.12 17.37
CA ILE A 22 10.33 1.82 17.07
C ILE A 22 9.25 1.20 17.96
N ASN A 23 8.67 2.01 18.85
CA ASN A 23 7.63 1.58 19.78
C ASN A 23 6.23 1.95 19.29
N GLU A 24 6.11 2.84 18.31
CA GLU A 24 4.85 3.35 17.78
C GLU A 24 4.94 3.68 16.29
N PRO A 25 3.83 3.65 15.55
CA PRO A 25 3.79 4.08 14.16
C PRO A 25 4.15 5.56 14.02
N SER A 26 4.86 5.93 12.94
CA SER A 26 5.07 7.34 12.58
C SER A 26 3.73 8.05 12.29
N PRO A 27 3.66 9.40 12.35
CA PRO A 27 2.43 10.15 12.15
C PRO A 27 1.65 9.76 10.89
N PHE A 28 2.30 9.67 9.73
CA PHE A 28 1.60 9.30 8.49
C PHE A 28 1.24 7.82 8.43
N CYS A 29 2.05 6.92 8.99
CA CYS A 29 1.69 5.52 9.12
C CYS A 29 0.43 5.35 10.01
N PHE A 30 0.39 6.03 11.15
CA PHE A 30 -0.75 6.06 12.04
C PHE A 30 -2.00 6.65 11.36
N MET A 31 -1.86 7.79 10.71
CA MET A 31 -2.97 8.44 9.99
C MET A 31 -3.54 7.52 8.90
N TYR A 32 -2.69 6.89 8.09
CA TYR A 32 -3.14 6.06 6.99
C TYR A 32 -3.81 4.78 7.47
N SER A 33 -3.22 4.07 8.43
CA SER A 33 -3.83 2.86 9.00
C SER A 33 -5.17 3.14 9.66
N ASN A 34 -5.31 4.25 10.38
CA ASN A 34 -6.59 4.69 10.96
C ASN A 34 -7.60 5.09 9.87
N TYR A 35 -7.17 5.72 8.80
CA TYR A 35 -8.04 6.00 7.66
C TYR A 35 -8.62 4.71 7.07
N LEU A 36 -7.77 3.71 6.78
CA LEU A 36 -8.22 2.43 6.24
C LEU A 36 -9.13 1.68 7.20
N LEU A 37 -8.80 1.66 8.48
CA LEU A 37 -9.63 1.04 9.52
C LEU A 37 -11.01 1.71 9.60
N ARG A 38 -11.07 3.04 9.58
CA ARG A 38 -12.33 3.78 9.54
C ARG A 38 -13.15 3.39 8.31
N MET A 39 -12.54 3.38 7.11
CA MET A 39 -13.25 3.01 5.88
C MET A 39 -13.80 1.59 5.96
N ALA A 40 -13.01 0.65 6.47
CA ALA A 40 -13.42 -0.75 6.62
C ALA A 40 -14.56 -0.95 7.63
N THR A 41 -14.73 -0.04 8.61
CA THR A 41 -15.73 -0.18 9.68
C THR A 41 -16.96 0.68 9.50
N THR A 42 -16.90 1.75 8.71
CA THR A 42 -18.00 2.74 8.62
C THR A 42 -18.49 3.03 7.22
N ALA A 43 -17.74 2.66 6.16
CA ALA A 43 -18.14 2.91 4.79
C ALA A 43 -18.91 1.73 4.18
N GLU A 44 -19.64 1.99 3.09
CA GLU A 44 -20.18 0.96 2.22
C GLU A 44 -19.02 0.11 1.67
N VAL A 45 -19.27 -1.17 1.40
CA VAL A 45 -18.21 -2.13 1.01
C VAL A 45 -17.47 -1.67 -0.26
N GLU A 46 -18.16 -1.10 -1.23
CA GLU A 46 -17.59 -0.56 -2.47
C GLU A 46 -16.57 0.55 -2.18
N VAL A 47 -16.94 1.44 -1.27
CA VAL A 47 -16.09 2.59 -0.86
C VAL A 47 -14.90 2.10 -0.03
N ALA A 48 -15.11 1.12 0.85
CA ALA A 48 -14.04 0.51 1.64
C ALA A 48 -13.02 -0.19 0.73
N VAL A 49 -13.47 -1.01 -0.23
CA VAL A 49 -12.59 -1.67 -1.21
C VAL A 49 -11.84 -0.64 -2.05
N ALA A 50 -12.51 0.44 -2.49
CA ALA A 50 -11.87 1.53 -3.22
C ALA A 50 -10.76 2.23 -2.41
N SER A 51 -10.94 2.36 -1.09
CA SER A 51 -9.91 2.93 -0.21
C SER A 51 -8.70 2.01 -0.03
N LEU A 52 -8.87 0.70 -0.15
CA LEU A 52 -7.81 -0.29 -0.01
C LEU A 52 -6.96 -0.46 -1.29
N ALA A 53 -7.57 -0.27 -2.46
CA ALA A 53 -6.96 -0.56 -3.75
C ALA A 53 -5.61 0.16 -4.00
N PRO A 54 -5.38 1.44 -3.61
CA PRO A 54 -4.09 2.10 -3.82
C PRO A 54 -2.90 1.40 -3.19
N CYS A 55 -3.04 0.78 -2.00
CA CYS A 55 -1.92 0.11 -1.33
C CYS A 55 -1.44 -1.15 -2.08
N PHE A 56 -2.22 -1.67 -2.99
CA PHE A 56 -1.81 -2.76 -3.90
C PHE A 56 -1.35 -2.21 -5.24
N TRP A 57 -2.14 -1.33 -5.85
CA TRP A 57 -1.88 -0.85 -7.20
C TRP A 57 -0.62 0.02 -7.29
N VAL A 58 -0.39 0.92 -6.33
CA VAL A 58 0.83 1.75 -6.30
C VAL A 58 2.08 0.88 -6.19
N TYR A 59 2.05 -0.16 -5.34
CA TYR A 59 3.19 -1.07 -5.18
C TYR A 59 3.46 -1.89 -6.46
N GLN A 60 2.42 -2.35 -7.16
CA GLN A 60 2.56 -2.98 -8.47
C GLN A 60 3.25 -2.04 -9.46
N GLN A 61 2.77 -0.78 -9.58
CA GLN A 61 3.34 0.19 -10.53
C GLN A 61 4.79 0.54 -10.20
N VAL A 62 5.11 0.70 -8.93
CA VAL A 62 6.49 0.98 -8.48
C VAL A 62 7.38 -0.24 -8.68
N GLY A 63 6.91 -1.43 -8.32
CA GLY A 63 7.63 -2.69 -8.50
C GLY A 63 7.99 -2.94 -9.96
N GLN A 64 7.02 -2.80 -10.87
CA GLN A 64 7.25 -2.96 -12.32
C GLN A 64 8.26 -1.93 -12.87
N LYS A 65 8.15 -0.65 -12.49
CA LYS A 65 9.11 0.40 -12.91
C LYS A 65 10.52 0.14 -12.37
N ALA A 66 10.63 -0.31 -11.13
CA ALA A 66 11.91 -0.65 -10.52
C ALA A 66 12.52 -1.91 -11.13
N GLY A 67 11.70 -2.93 -11.39
CA GLY A 67 12.11 -4.19 -12.02
C GLY A 67 12.61 -4.02 -13.47
N ALA A 68 12.14 -3.01 -14.19
CA ALA A 68 12.64 -2.66 -15.51
C ALA A 68 14.10 -2.14 -15.49
N LYS A 69 14.57 -1.66 -14.34
CA LYS A 69 15.95 -1.16 -14.15
C LYS A 69 16.80 -2.25 -13.49
N LYS A 70 17.59 -2.96 -14.29
CA LYS A 70 18.53 -3.97 -13.77
C LYS A 70 19.73 -3.28 -13.11
N ILE A 71 19.77 -3.28 -11.78
CA ILE A 71 20.88 -2.75 -10.98
C ILE A 71 21.56 -3.94 -10.31
N ALA A 72 22.84 -4.15 -10.61
CA ALA A 72 23.62 -5.23 -9.99
C ALA A 72 23.74 -5.02 -8.47
N ASN A 73 23.56 -6.09 -7.69
CA ASN A 73 23.64 -6.07 -6.23
C ASN A 73 22.68 -5.10 -5.54
N ASN A 74 21.48 -4.91 -6.10
CA ASN A 74 20.46 -4.06 -5.52
C ASN A 74 20.00 -4.61 -4.16
N PRO A 75 20.17 -3.86 -3.05
CA PRO A 75 19.77 -4.34 -1.72
C PRO A 75 18.26 -4.54 -1.57
N TYR A 76 17.46 -3.96 -2.47
CA TYR A 76 16.01 -4.06 -2.51
C TYR A 76 15.49 -5.07 -3.55
N GLN A 77 16.37 -5.93 -4.09
CA GLN A 77 15.97 -6.83 -5.18
C GLN A 77 14.80 -7.75 -4.78
N ALA A 78 14.82 -8.32 -3.57
CA ALA A 78 13.72 -9.17 -3.09
C ALA A 78 12.38 -8.42 -3.01
N TRP A 79 12.40 -7.13 -2.65
CA TRP A 79 11.21 -6.26 -2.67
C TRP A 79 10.72 -6.05 -4.10
N ILE A 80 11.64 -5.76 -5.02
CA ILE A 80 11.31 -5.56 -6.44
C ILE A 80 10.72 -6.84 -7.04
N ASP A 81 11.33 -7.99 -6.78
CA ASP A 81 10.90 -9.29 -7.30
C ASP A 81 9.48 -9.65 -6.81
N LEU A 82 9.17 -9.37 -5.55
CA LEU A 82 7.83 -9.57 -5.02
C LEU A 82 6.79 -8.70 -5.74
N TYR A 83 7.00 -7.39 -5.78
CA TYR A 83 5.99 -6.45 -6.28
C TYR A 83 5.93 -6.33 -7.81
N SER A 84 6.95 -6.80 -8.53
CA SER A 84 6.92 -6.99 -9.98
C SER A 84 6.53 -8.41 -10.41
N GLY A 85 6.43 -9.34 -9.46
CA GLY A 85 6.17 -10.76 -9.70
C GLY A 85 4.77 -11.05 -10.25
N THR A 86 4.63 -12.13 -11.00
CA THR A 86 3.37 -12.52 -11.67
C THR A 86 2.23 -12.75 -10.68
N GLU A 87 2.51 -13.38 -9.53
CA GLU A 87 1.50 -13.71 -8.52
C GLU A 87 0.92 -12.44 -7.89
N PHE A 88 1.79 -11.48 -7.53
CA PHE A 88 1.34 -10.20 -7.00
C PHE A 88 0.54 -9.42 -8.04
N ASN A 89 1.03 -9.34 -9.28
CA ASN A 89 0.33 -8.67 -10.37
C ASN A 89 -1.06 -9.27 -10.61
N HIS A 90 -1.19 -10.60 -10.65
CA HIS A 90 -2.48 -11.25 -10.79
C HIS A 90 -3.46 -10.92 -9.64
N SER A 91 -2.95 -10.84 -8.41
CA SER A 91 -3.75 -10.45 -7.24
C SER A 91 -4.27 -9.00 -7.36
N VAL A 92 -3.42 -8.09 -7.85
CA VAL A 92 -3.81 -6.68 -8.07
C VAL A 92 -4.83 -6.57 -9.20
N ASP A 93 -4.61 -7.27 -10.32
CA ASP A 93 -5.53 -7.26 -11.46
C ASP A 93 -6.91 -7.79 -11.05
N SER A 94 -6.95 -8.84 -10.21
CA SER A 94 -8.19 -9.38 -9.65
C SER A 94 -8.90 -8.38 -8.74
N LEU A 95 -8.15 -7.64 -7.91
CA LEU A 95 -8.70 -6.58 -7.06
C LEU A 95 -9.30 -5.45 -7.90
N ILE A 96 -8.61 -5.02 -8.96
CA ILE A 96 -9.09 -3.97 -9.85
C ILE A 96 -10.33 -4.43 -10.62
N ALA A 97 -10.38 -5.69 -11.08
CA ALA A 97 -11.58 -6.25 -11.71
C ALA A 97 -12.78 -6.23 -10.75
N THR A 98 -12.60 -6.67 -9.51
CA THR A 98 -13.63 -6.62 -8.46
C THR A 98 -14.07 -5.19 -8.19
N LEU A 99 -13.14 -4.23 -8.11
CA LEU A 99 -13.46 -2.82 -7.89
C LEU A 99 -14.31 -2.24 -9.02
N ASN A 100 -14.00 -2.59 -10.28
CA ASN A 100 -14.78 -2.17 -11.45
C ASN A 100 -16.19 -2.78 -11.41
N GLU A 101 -16.32 -4.06 -11.11
CA GLU A 101 -17.61 -4.74 -10.96
C GLU A 101 -18.48 -4.08 -9.88
N LEU A 102 -17.90 -3.77 -8.71
CA LEU A 102 -18.59 -3.05 -7.65
C LEU A 102 -19.05 -1.65 -8.12
N ALA A 103 -18.21 -0.95 -8.88
CA ALA A 103 -18.54 0.38 -9.40
C ALA A 103 -19.67 0.33 -10.45
N GLU A 104 -19.70 -0.69 -11.30
CA GLU A 104 -20.75 -0.87 -12.32
C GLU A 104 -22.11 -1.22 -11.71
N ASN A 105 -22.11 -1.91 -10.56
CA ASN A 105 -23.32 -2.39 -9.89
C ASN A 105 -23.82 -1.48 -8.75
N THR A 106 -23.32 -0.25 -8.66
CA THR A 106 -23.72 0.69 -7.59
C THR A 106 -24.26 2.02 -8.13
N THR A 107 -24.71 2.89 -7.23
CA THR A 107 -25.26 4.21 -7.60
C THR A 107 -24.15 5.19 -8.02
N LEU A 108 -24.52 6.21 -8.82
CA LEU A 108 -23.59 7.30 -9.17
C LEU A 108 -23.03 8.03 -7.94
N ASN A 109 -23.81 8.12 -6.86
CA ASN A 109 -23.33 8.71 -5.61
C ASN A 109 -22.26 7.85 -4.96
N THR A 110 -22.47 6.54 -4.86
CA THR A 110 -21.49 5.59 -4.33
C THR A 110 -20.23 5.56 -5.20
N GLN A 111 -20.35 5.61 -6.53
CA GLN A 111 -19.19 5.74 -7.45
C GLN A 111 -18.34 6.99 -7.14
N LYS A 112 -18.97 8.14 -6.89
CA LYS A 112 -18.25 9.37 -6.48
C LYS A 112 -17.55 9.21 -5.14
N ASN A 113 -18.17 8.51 -4.20
CA ASN A 113 -17.58 8.20 -2.91
C ASN A 113 -16.38 7.25 -3.07
N MET A 114 -16.49 6.20 -3.92
CA MET A 114 -15.38 5.31 -4.28
C MET A 114 -14.19 6.09 -4.85
N GLN A 115 -14.42 6.97 -5.83
CA GLN A 115 -13.37 7.81 -6.42
C GLN A 115 -12.72 8.71 -5.38
N SER A 116 -13.51 9.29 -4.48
CA SER A 116 -13.01 10.15 -3.40
C SER A 116 -12.15 9.37 -2.40
N ALA A 117 -12.59 8.17 -2.02
CA ALA A 117 -11.89 7.27 -1.12
C ALA A 117 -10.57 6.78 -1.74
N PHE A 118 -10.59 6.35 -3.00
CA PHE A 118 -9.39 5.95 -3.75
C PHE A 118 -8.36 7.09 -3.81
N ARG A 119 -8.80 8.30 -4.19
CA ARG A 119 -7.93 9.48 -4.24
C ARG A 119 -7.33 9.80 -2.87
N ARG A 120 -8.12 9.74 -1.81
CA ARG A 120 -7.64 9.99 -0.44
C ARG A 120 -6.61 8.95 0.00
N ALA A 121 -6.86 7.68 -0.26
CA ALA A 121 -5.91 6.62 0.05
C ALA A 121 -4.60 6.77 -0.75
N THR A 122 -4.67 7.15 -2.03
CA THR A 122 -3.47 7.46 -2.84
C THR A 122 -2.65 8.62 -2.25
N GLN A 123 -3.32 9.65 -1.72
CA GLN A 123 -2.65 10.75 -1.03
C GLN A 123 -2.00 10.28 0.29
N CYS A 124 -2.65 9.34 0.99
CA CYS A 124 -2.09 8.73 2.20
C CYS A 124 -0.87 7.86 1.89
N GLU A 125 -0.91 7.07 0.80
CA GLU A 125 0.26 6.31 0.31
C GLU A 125 1.45 7.23 0.04
N TRP A 126 1.22 8.31 -0.70
CA TRP A 126 2.29 9.27 -0.97
C TRP A 126 2.88 9.87 0.31
N LYS A 127 2.04 10.25 1.25
CA LYS A 127 2.47 10.79 2.55
C LYS A 127 3.20 9.75 3.40
N PHE A 128 2.74 8.50 3.38
CA PHE A 128 3.41 7.39 4.05
C PHE A 128 4.85 7.19 3.52
N TRP A 129 5.03 7.15 2.20
CA TRP A 129 6.34 7.05 1.58
C TRP A 129 7.22 8.27 1.87
N GLN A 130 6.64 9.48 1.80
CA GLN A 130 7.36 10.71 2.13
C GLN A 130 7.82 10.71 3.59
N GLY A 131 6.94 10.35 4.54
CA GLY A 131 7.26 10.27 5.96
C GLY A 131 8.35 9.25 6.26
N ALA A 132 8.29 8.06 5.63
CA ALA A 132 9.34 7.06 5.74
C ALA A 132 10.69 7.56 5.20
N TYR A 133 10.70 8.22 4.05
CA TYR A 133 11.91 8.80 3.46
C TYR A 133 12.52 9.91 4.32
N GLN A 134 11.68 10.75 4.93
CA GLN A 134 12.08 11.85 5.80
C GLN A 134 12.34 11.41 7.26
N GLN A 135 12.15 10.13 7.57
CA GLN A 135 12.25 9.60 8.93
C GLN A 135 11.36 10.37 9.92
N GLU A 136 10.12 10.63 9.50
CA GLU A 136 9.17 11.40 10.29
C GLU A 136 8.93 10.77 11.67
N SER A 137 8.87 11.61 12.68
CA SER A 137 8.54 11.25 14.07
C SER A 137 7.53 12.20 14.66
N TRP A 138 6.87 11.78 15.74
CA TRP A 138 6.00 12.65 16.51
C TRP A 138 6.80 13.82 17.09
N GLN A 139 6.25 15.02 16.96
CA GLN A 139 6.77 16.21 17.61
C GLN A 139 6.05 16.39 18.96
N ILE A 140 6.81 16.64 20.02
CA ILE A 140 6.28 16.92 21.36
C ILE A 140 6.26 18.43 21.55
#